data_aa1e10889055fa22514e31d85a04b35a
#
_entry.id   aa1e10889055fa22514e31d85a04b35a
#
_cell.length_a   1.000
_cell.length_b   1.000
_cell.length_c   1.000
_cell.angle_alpha   90.00
_cell.angle_beta   90.00
_cell.angle_gamma   90.00
#
_symmetry.space_group_name_H-M   'P 1'
#
loop_
_entity.id
_entity.type
_entity.pdbx_description
1 polymer ?
#
loop_
_entity_poly.entity_id
_entity_poly.type
_entity_poly.pdbx_seq_one_letter_code
_entity_poly.pdbx_strand_id
1 'polypeptide(L)'
;MGLALLTGCGDPSGPVLTLWEGTLSPVPPSRINGQTAAATQFGRTEVSIEIRFAEPEAVYLWRVESGDCQSEGEIKDGPLMYPPLTTGESGLASSNAVLSSLFKSGSSLAVKVYSSEGEAEVLVSCGSLVER
;
A
#
# COMPACT_ATOMS: atom_id res chain seq x y z
N MET A 1 -23.06 33.52 15.02
CA MET A 1 -23.01 32.83 15.23
C MET A 1 -22.50 32.25 15.14
N GLY A 2 -22.13 32.31 14.97
CA GLY A 2 -21.84 31.60 15.13
C GLY A 2 -21.22 31.11 14.71
N LEU A 3 -21.04 31.15 14.45
CA LEU A 3 -20.65 30.48 14.37
C LEU A 3 -19.91 29.85 14.35
N ALA A 4 -19.77 29.98 14.52
CA ALA A 4 -19.23 29.23 14.70
C ALA A 4 -18.87 28.36 14.22
N LEU A 5 -19.19 28.54 13.96
CA LEU A 5 -19.11 27.63 13.69
C LEU A 5 -18.37 27.06 13.15
N LEU A 6 -18.16 27.47 12.88
CA LEU A 6 -17.63 26.85 12.50
C LEU A 6 -16.95 26.20 12.76
N THR A 7 -17.07 26.47 13.01
CA THR A 7 -16.63 25.76 13.31
C THR A 7 -15.93 24.59 13.36
N GLY A 8 -16.01 23.87 13.72
CA GLY A 8 -15.33 22.61 13.86
C GLY A 8 -14.48 22.25 12.71
N CYS A 9 -14.95 22.44 11.58
CA CYS A 9 -14.11 22.21 10.41
C CYS A 9 -12.98 23.22 10.45
N GLY A 10 -11.78 22.82 10.17
CA GLY A 10 -10.63 23.69 10.22
C GLY A 10 -9.98 23.78 11.59
N ASP A 11 -10.36 22.93 12.50
CA ASP A 11 -9.68 22.86 13.78
C ASP A 11 -8.25 22.36 13.56
N PRO A 12 -7.22 23.20 13.78
CA PRO A 12 -5.84 22.78 13.51
C PRO A 12 -5.34 21.72 14.47
N SER A 13 -6.00 21.50 15.59
CA SER A 13 -5.60 20.48 16.53
C SER A 13 -6.29 19.15 16.27
N GLY A 14 -7.21 19.09 15.32
CA GLY A 14 -7.89 17.85 14.96
C GLY A 14 -6.99 16.91 14.17
N PRO A 15 -7.40 15.65 14.08
CA PRO A 15 -6.62 14.69 13.29
C PRO A 15 -6.60 15.09 11.82
N VAL A 16 -5.44 14.92 11.20
CA VAL A 16 -5.28 15.19 9.78
C VAL A 16 -5.37 13.87 9.05
N LEU A 17 -6.29 13.78 8.10
CA LEU A 17 -6.43 12.61 7.25
C LEU A 17 -5.68 12.84 5.95
N THR A 18 -4.71 12.00 5.67
CA THR A 18 -3.99 12.04 4.40
C THR A 18 -4.29 10.76 3.65
N LEU A 19 -4.73 10.90 2.42
CA LEU A 19 -5.10 9.76 1.56
C LEU A 19 -4.13 9.61 0.42
N TRP A 20 -3.88 8.37 0.06
CA TRP A 20 -2.95 7.98 -0.99
C TRP A 20 -3.59 6.92 -1.86
N GLU A 21 -3.26 6.94 -3.15
CA GLU A 21 -3.73 5.91 -4.08
C GLU A 21 -2.61 5.51 -5.02
N GLY A 22 -2.67 4.27 -5.49
CA GLY A 22 -1.72 3.80 -6.47
C GLY A 22 -2.32 2.71 -7.33
N THR A 23 -1.78 2.60 -8.53
CA THR A 23 -2.13 1.53 -9.45
C THR A 23 -0.93 0.62 -9.57
N LEU A 24 -1.14 -0.67 -9.37
CA LEU A 24 -0.09 -1.66 -9.49
C LEU A 24 0.05 -2.08 -10.93
N SER A 25 1.26 -1.96 -11.45
CA SER A 25 1.57 -2.36 -12.82
C SER A 25 2.41 -3.61 -12.82
N PRO A 26 2.19 -4.53 -13.77
CA PRO A 26 2.97 -5.76 -13.83
C PRO A 26 4.44 -5.50 -14.07
N VAL A 27 5.27 -6.33 -13.45
CA VAL A 27 6.70 -6.39 -13.78
C VAL A 27 6.88 -7.64 -14.62
N PRO A 28 7.17 -7.50 -15.93
CA PRO A 28 7.23 -8.66 -16.82
C PRO A 28 8.25 -9.70 -16.36
N PRO A 29 7.97 -10.98 -16.55
CA PRO A 29 6.86 -11.54 -17.33
C PRO A 29 5.54 -11.68 -16.57
N SER A 30 5.46 -11.14 -15.37
CA SER A 30 4.23 -11.19 -14.58
C SER A 30 3.11 -10.39 -15.25
N ARG A 31 1.88 -10.78 -15.00
CA ARG A 31 0.70 -10.05 -15.46
C ARG A 31 -0.08 -9.45 -14.28
N ILE A 32 0.47 -9.55 -13.09
CA ILE A 32 -0.23 -9.13 -11.88
C ILE A 32 -0.37 -7.61 -11.87
N ASN A 33 -1.61 -7.14 -11.79
CA ASN A 33 -1.88 -5.73 -11.59
C ASN A 33 -2.89 -5.59 -10.46
N GLY A 34 -3.23 -4.36 -10.12
CA GLY A 34 -4.18 -4.12 -9.06
C GLY A 34 -4.18 -2.68 -8.61
N GLN A 35 -4.70 -2.48 -7.44
CA GLN A 35 -4.84 -1.16 -6.85
C GLN A 35 -4.44 -1.18 -5.40
N THR A 36 -3.97 -0.05 -4.91
CA THR A 36 -3.60 0.10 -3.52
C THR A 36 -4.04 1.49 -3.05
N ALA A 37 -4.31 1.59 -1.77
CA ALA A 37 -4.68 2.85 -1.14
C ALA A 37 -4.14 2.88 0.26
N ALA A 38 -3.92 4.08 0.78
CA ALA A 38 -3.47 4.23 2.14
C ALA A 38 -4.15 5.44 2.77
N ALA A 39 -4.34 5.38 4.08
CA ALA A 39 -4.91 6.46 4.85
C ALA A 39 -4.11 6.62 6.12
N THR A 40 -3.56 7.81 6.33
CA THR A 40 -2.82 8.14 7.54
C THR A 40 -3.70 9.03 8.42
N GLN A 41 -4.01 8.55 9.62
CA GLN A 41 -4.86 9.26 10.56
C GLN A 41 -4.71 8.65 11.95
N PHE A 42 -4.87 9.47 12.97
CA PHE A 42 -4.84 9.00 14.37
C PHE A 42 -3.56 8.26 14.75
N GLY A 43 -2.42 8.71 14.23
CA GLY A 43 -1.13 8.15 14.60
C GLY A 43 -0.80 6.82 13.96
N ARG A 44 -1.51 6.46 12.91
CA ARG A 44 -1.24 5.20 12.20
C ARG A 44 -1.57 5.34 10.72
N THR A 45 -1.12 4.37 9.95
CA THR A 45 -1.43 4.30 8.52
C THR A 45 -2.03 2.95 8.21
N GLU A 46 -3.17 2.94 7.53
CA GLU A 46 -3.79 1.71 7.05
C GLU A 46 -3.57 1.64 5.55
N VAL A 47 -3.07 0.50 5.08
CA VAL A 47 -2.80 0.29 3.67
C VAL A 47 -3.62 -0.89 3.20
N SER A 48 -4.31 -0.72 2.08
CA SER A 48 -5.07 -1.78 1.45
C SER A 48 -4.50 -2.07 0.08
N ILE A 49 -4.61 -3.33 -0.34
CA ILE A 49 -4.10 -3.78 -1.63
C ILE A 49 -5.03 -4.84 -2.19
N GLU A 50 -5.20 -4.79 -3.50
CA GLU A 50 -5.98 -5.77 -4.23
C GLU A 50 -5.21 -6.09 -5.51
N ILE A 51 -5.00 -7.38 -5.77
CA ILE A 51 -4.31 -7.82 -6.99
C ILE A 51 -5.22 -8.72 -7.81
N ARG A 52 -4.92 -8.78 -9.10
CA ARG A 52 -5.64 -9.63 -10.05
C ARG A 52 -4.66 -10.16 -11.09
N PHE A 53 -5.09 -11.18 -11.81
CA PHE A 53 -4.29 -11.87 -12.82
C PHE A 53 -3.04 -12.54 -12.25
N ALA A 54 -3.13 -12.93 -10.96
CA ALA A 54 -2.08 -13.70 -10.32
C ALA A 54 -2.31 -15.18 -10.57
N GLU A 55 -1.33 -16.00 -10.23
CA GLU A 55 -1.48 -17.45 -10.28
C GLU A 55 -2.56 -17.87 -9.28
N PRO A 56 -3.41 -18.85 -9.65
CA PRO A 56 -4.42 -19.32 -8.70
C PRO A 56 -3.79 -20.06 -7.53
N GLU A 57 -4.41 -19.93 -6.38
CA GLU A 57 -4.03 -20.62 -5.15
C GLU A 57 -2.56 -20.45 -4.80
N ALA A 58 -2.08 -19.22 -4.94
CA ALA A 58 -0.68 -18.88 -4.68
C ALA A 58 -0.60 -17.83 -3.57
N VAL A 59 0.57 -17.70 -2.99
CA VAL A 59 0.84 -16.73 -1.94
C VAL A 59 1.86 -15.72 -2.43
N TYR A 60 1.55 -14.44 -2.22
CA TYR A 60 2.45 -13.35 -2.58
C TYR A 60 2.72 -12.50 -1.34
N LEU A 61 3.92 -11.97 -1.27
CA LEU A 61 4.30 -11.04 -0.22
C LEU A 61 4.20 -9.63 -0.77
N TRP A 62 3.90 -8.68 0.10
CA TRP A 62 3.80 -7.29 -0.33
C TRP A 62 4.25 -6.38 0.78
N ARG A 63 4.61 -5.16 0.40
CA ARG A 63 5.04 -4.17 1.38
C ARG A 63 5.09 -2.79 0.76
N VAL A 64 5.15 -1.78 1.61
CA VAL A 64 5.39 -0.40 1.21
C VAL A 64 6.87 -0.11 1.44
N GLU A 65 7.54 0.41 0.43
CA GLU A 65 8.93 0.81 0.52
C GLU A 65 9.07 2.27 0.20
N SER A 66 10.05 2.92 0.81
CA SER A 66 10.39 4.29 0.44
C SER A 66 11.03 4.28 -0.95
N GLY A 67 10.76 5.32 -1.75
CA GLY A 67 11.32 5.42 -3.08
C GLY A 67 10.31 5.07 -4.15
N ASP A 68 10.80 4.54 -5.26
CA ASP A 68 9.97 4.24 -6.42
C ASP A 68 10.11 2.77 -6.81
N CYS A 69 9.53 2.42 -7.95
CA CYS A 69 9.51 1.04 -8.42
C CYS A 69 10.85 0.57 -8.99
N GLN A 70 11.75 1.49 -9.31
CA GLN A 70 13.04 1.15 -9.90
C GLN A 70 14.16 1.01 -8.87
N SER A 71 13.92 1.39 -7.64
CA SER A 71 14.96 1.35 -6.62
C SER A 71 14.52 0.53 -5.43
N GLU A 72 15.49 -0.02 -4.71
CA GLU A 72 15.20 -0.68 -3.44
C GLU A 72 15.13 0.39 -2.37
N GLY A 73 14.10 0.32 -1.56
CA GLY A 73 13.90 1.27 -0.50
C GLY A 73 13.75 0.56 0.84
N GLU A 74 13.56 1.36 1.85
CA GLU A 74 13.35 0.87 3.20
C GLU A 74 11.91 0.42 3.36
N ILE A 75 11.73 -0.78 3.92
CA ILE A 75 10.39 -1.31 4.18
C ILE A 75 9.78 -0.54 5.35
N LYS A 76 8.59 0.00 5.15
CA LYS A 76 7.91 0.72 6.23
C LYS A 76 7.41 -0.28 7.27
N ASP A 77 7.80 -0.10 8.51
CA ASP A 77 7.45 -0.95 9.66
C ASP A 77 7.96 -2.40 9.60
N GLY A 78 8.76 -2.74 8.61
CA GLY A 78 9.31 -4.08 8.48
C GLY A 78 8.37 -5.07 7.80
N PRO A 79 8.90 -6.19 7.30
CA PRO A 79 8.13 -7.09 6.42
C PRO A 79 7.03 -7.87 7.12
N LEU A 80 7.10 -8.05 8.42
CA LEU A 80 6.11 -8.86 9.12
C LEU A 80 4.77 -8.16 9.36
N MET A 81 4.71 -6.87 9.05
CA MET A 81 3.49 -6.09 9.26
C MET A 81 2.47 -6.25 8.13
N TYR A 82 2.83 -6.93 7.06
CA TYR A 82 2.00 -7.04 5.87
C TYR A 82 1.48 -8.47 5.72
N PRO A 83 0.18 -8.70 6.00
CA PRO A 83 -0.38 -10.04 5.82
C PRO A 83 -0.29 -10.46 4.36
N PRO A 84 0.12 -11.69 4.07
CA PRO A 84 0.30 -12.13 2.69
C PRO A 84 -0.98 -12.07 1.87
N LEU A 85 -0.79 -11.98 0.55
CA LEU A 85 -1.87 -12.07 -0.41
C LEU A 85 -2.00 -13.54 -0.81
N THR A 86 -3.15 -14.13 -0.52
CA THR A 86 -3.43 -15.51 -0.90
C THR A 86 -4.52 -15.51 -1.95
N THR A 87 -4.20 -15.99 -3.15
CA THR A 87 -5.15 -15.96 -4.26
C THR A 87 -6.10 -17.14 -4.21
N GLY A 88 -7.31 -16.94 -4.71
CA GLY A 88 -8.25 -18.00 -4.96
C GLY A 88 -8.09 -18.54 -6.37
N GLU A 89 -9.10 -19.29 -6.84
CA GLU A 89 -9.08 -19.89 -8.16
C GLU A 89 -9.01 -18.87 -9.29
N SER A 90 -9.54 -17.68 -9.05
CA SER A 90 -9.59 -16.63 -10.07
C SER A 90 -8.33 -15.78 -10.13
N GLY A 91 -7.35 -16.02 -9.26
CA GLY A 91 -6.15 -15.21 -9.22
C GLY A 91 -6.34 -13.84 -8.60
N LEU A 92 -7.36 -13.69 -7.76
CA LEU A 92 -7.65 -12.46 -7.05
C LEU A 92 -7.23 -12.60 -5.60
N ALA A 93 -6.70 -11.53 -5.02
CA ALA A 93 -6.40 -11.50 -3.60
C ALA A 93 -6.44 -10.06 -3.09
N SER A 94 -6.69 -9.91 -1.80
CA SER A 94 -6.65 -8.61 -1.15
C SER A 94 -6.06 -8.77 0.25
N SER A 95 -5.53 -7.68 0.77
CA SER A 95 -4.96 -7.66 2.11
C SER A 95 -4.99 -6.24 2.66
N ASN A 96 -4.82 -6.13 3.97
CA ASN A 96 -4.73 -4.84 4.65
C ASN A 96 -3.62 -4.91 5.67
N ALA A 97 -2.93 -3.79 5.85
CA ALA A 97 -1.92 -3.68 6.89
C ALA A 97 -2.18 -2.42 7.70
N VAL A 98 -1.93 -2.49 9.00
CA VAL A 98 -2.00 -1.33 9.88
C VAL A 98 -0.59 -1.06 10.37
N LEU A 99 -0.06 0.10 10.02
CA LEU A 99 1.32 0.46 10.29
C LEU A 99 1.39 1.56 11.33
N SER A 100 2.42 1.52 12.17
CA SER A 100 2.66 2.60 13.10
C SER A 100 3.36 3.77 12.45
N SER A 101 3.98 3.58 11.28
CA SER A 101 4.60 4.65 10.52
C SER A 101 3.54 5.60 9.98
N LEU A 102 3.84 6.89 10.03
CA LEU A 102 3.00 7.90 9.41
C LEU A 102 3.63 8.27 8.09
N PHE A 103 2.84 8.17 7.03
CA PHE A 103 3.33 8.57 5.71
C PHE A 103 3.24 10.08 5.61
N LYS A 104 4.38 10.70 5.37
CA LYS A 104 4.46 12.16 5.30
C LYS A 104 4.13 12.67 3.91
N SER A 105 3.41 13.78 3.85
CA SER A 105 3.15 14.47 2.59
C SER A 105 4.44 14.73 1.84
N GLY A 106 4.41 14.50 0.53
CA GLY A 106 5.57 14.72 -0.32
C GLY A 106 6.55 13.56 -0.36
N SER A 107 6.30 12.51 0.42
CA SER A 107 7.17 11.33 0.40
C SER A 107 6.98 10.54 -0.90
N SER A 108 8.07 9.93 -1.35
CA SER A 108 8.01 8.95 -2.44
C SER A 108 7.87 7.57 -1.83
N LEU A 109 6.77 6.91 -2.13
CA LEU A 109 6.45 5.59 -1.58
C LEU A 109 5.96 4.70 -2.70
N ALA A 110 6.31 3.42 -2.64
CA ALA A 110 5.87 2.43 -3.61
C ALA A 110 5.35 1.20 -2.89
N VAL A 111 4.29 0.62 -3.44
CA VAL A 111 3.78 -0.67 -2.97
C VAL A 111 4.32 -1.72 -3.92
N LYS A 112 4.96 -2.73 -3.38
CA LYS A 112 5.61 -3.77 -4.17
C LYS A 112 5.08 -5.14 -3.79
N VAL A 113 4.85 -5.96 -4.81
CA VAL A 113 4.35 -7.33 -4.64
C VAL A 113 5.43 -8.28 -5.15
N TYR A 114 5.70 -9.30 -4.36
CA TYR A 114 6.76 -10.26 -4.64
C TYR A 114 6.21 -11.68 -4.66
N SER A 115 6.71 -12.46 -5.60
CA SER A 115 6.49 -13.89 -5.58
C SER A 115 7.39 -14.51 -4.51
N SER A 116 6.87 -15.46 -3.77
CA SER A 116 7.64 -16.15 -2.73
C SER A 116 8.05 -17.55 -3.16
N GLU A 117 7.95 -17.86 -4.44
CA GLU A 117 8.37 -19.17 -4.93
C GLU A 117 9.88 -19.27 -4.98
N GLY A 118 10.41 -20.38 -4.48
CA GLY A 118 11.83 -20.61 -4.45
C GLY A 118 12.49 -19.86 -3.31
N GLU A 119 13.80 -19.69 -3.41
CA GLU A 119 14.60 -19.08 -2.35
C GLU A 119 14.68 -17.55 -2.46
N ALA A 120 14.38 -17.00 -3.62
CA ALA A 120 14.49 -15.57 -3.85
C ALA A 120 13.12 -14.95 -4.07
N GLU A 121 12.96 -13.75 -3.54
CA GLU A 121 11.78 -12.95 -3.82
C GLU A 121 11.94 -12.31 -5.19
N VAL A 122 10.90 -12.40 -6.00
CA VAL A 122 10.90 -11.80 -7.33
C VAL A 122 9.80 -10.76 -7.38
N LEU A 123 10.15 -9.54 -7.75
CA LEU A 123 9.18 -8.46 -7.87
C LEU A 123 8.26 -8.74 -9.06
N VAL A 124 6.97 -8.80 -8.80
CA VAL A 124 5.97 -9.15 -9.82
C VAL A 124 4.99 -8.03 -10.11
N SER A 125 4.87 -7.05 -9.22
CA SER A 125 4.01 -5.90 -9.47
C SER A 125 4.44 -4.74 -8.58
N CYS A 126 4.23 -3.53 -9.06
CA CYS A 126 4.65 -2.35 -8.30
C CYS A 126 3.83 -1.14 -8.71
N GLY A 127 3.58 -0.26 -7.78
CA GLY A 127 2.92 1.01 -8.04
C GLY A 127 3.31 2.06 -7.03
N SER A 128 3.42 3.29 -7.49
CA SER A 128 3.72 4.41 -6.61
C SER A 128 2.44 4.88 -5.92
N LEU A 129 2.56 5.23 -4.65
CA LEU A 129 1.47 5.85 -3.92
C LEU A 129 1.50 7.34 -4.19
N VAL A 130 0.38 7.86 -4.62
CA VAL A 130 0.22 9.27 -4.92
C VAL A 130 -0.75 9.88 -3.92
N GLU A 131 -0.33 10.95 -3.29
CA GLU A 131 -1.17 11.64 -2.31
C GLU A 131 -2.32 12.34 -3.00
N ARG A 132 -3.49 12.24 -2.40
CA ARG A 132 -4.72 12.85 -2.91
C ARG A 132 -4.89 14.26 -2.41
#